data_2c2998a6b59131c44527beb6fc64ed2f
#
_entry.id   2c2998a6b59131c44527beb6fc64ed2f
#
_cell.length_a   1.000
_cell.length_b   1.000
_cell.length_c   1.000
_cell.angle_alpha   90.00
_cell.angle_beta   90.00
_cell.angle_gamma   90.00
#
_symmetry.space_group_name_H-M   'P 1'
#
loop_
_entity.id
_entity.type
_entity.pdbx_description
1 polymer ?
#
loop_
_entity_poly.entity_id
_entity_poly.type
_entity_poly.pdbx_seq_one_letter_code
_entity_poly.pdbx_strand_id
1 'polypeptide(L)'
;MSNRAISTELIELGERIRKRRQEMKLSQESFAEKAGISVNTVSRIEGGQTAMSVEIFRKMIEILETDANILMGKEGDDAEKRKQFE
;
A
#
# COMPACT_ATOMS: atom_id res chain seq x y z
N MET A 1 -9.09 18.24 -14.94
CA MET A 1 -8.89 17.98 -14.62
C MET A 1 -8.67 17.02 -14.18
N SER A 2 -8.47 16.59 -14.19
CA SER A 2 -8.39 15.73 -13.79
C SER A 2 -8.16 15.19 -12.90
N ASN A 3 -8.17 15.24 -12.47
CA ASN A 3 -8.07 14.76 -11.53
C ASN A 3 -8.50 13.94 -11.01
N ARG A 4 -8.73 13.63 -11.33
CA ARG A 4 -9.48 12.93 -10.90
C ARG A 4 -9.09 12.16 -9.90
N ALA A 5 -9.59 11.79 -9.32
CA ALA A 5 -9.57 11.21 -8.06
C ALA A 5 -8.77 9.95 -8.02
N ILE A 6 -8.85 9.19 -9.03
CA ILE A 6 -8.14 7.92 -9.10
C ILE A 6 -6.86 8.12 -9.86
N SER A 7 -5.75 7.84 -9.21
CA SER A 7 -4.46 7.99 -9.85
C SER A 7 -3.80 6.63 -9.98
N THR A 8 -2.91 6.52 -10.95
CA THR A 8 -2.14 5.31 -11.13
C THR A 8 -1.35 4.99 -9.87
N GLU A 9 -0.86 6.02 -9.20
CA GLU A 9 -0.09 5.83 -7.99
C GLU A 9 -0.92 5.18 -6.89
N LEU A 10 -2.17 5.62 -6.73
CA LEU A 10 -3.03 5.03 -5.72
C LEU A 10 -3.37 3.59 -6.04
N ILE A 11 -3.60 3.31 -7.32
CA ILE A 11 -3.90 1.94 -7.72
C ILE A 11 -2.72 1.03 -7.44
N GLU A 12 -1.53 1.47 -7.82
CA GLU A 12 -0.34 0.65 -7.63
C GLU A 12 -0.02 0.47 -6.15
N LEU A 13 -0.18 1.53 -5.36
CA LEU A 13 0.03 1.43 -3.93
C LEU A 13 -0.94 0.43 -3.32
N GLY A 14 -2.21 0.52 -3.72
CA GLY A 14 -3.21 -0.39 -3.21
C GLY A 14 -2.89 -1.84 -3.55
N GLU A 15 -2.40 -2.08 -4.75
CA GLU A 15 -2.03 -3.42 -5.15
C GLU A 15 -0.87 -3.96 -4.33
N ARG A 16 0.10 -3.12 -4.03
CA ARG A 16 1.24 -3.54 -3.22
C ARG A 16 0.83 -3.83 -1.79
N ILE A 17 -0.07 -3.03 -1.26
CA ILE A 17 -0.62 -3.28 0.08
C ILE A 17 -1.34 -4.62 0.10
N ARG A 18 -2.18 -4.85 -0.89
CA ARG A 18 -2.94 -6.09 -0.95
C ARG A 18 -2.03 -7.30 -1.08
N LYS A 19 -1.05 -7.20 -1.95
CA LYS A 19 -0.12 -8.32 -2.16
C LYS A 19 0.61 -8.65 -0.88
N ARG A 20 1.12 -7.63 -0.20
CA ARG A 20 1.86 -7.86 1.03
C ARG A 20 0.96 -8.45 2.10
N ARG A 21 -0.29 -7.94 2.18
CA ARG A 21 -1.25 -8.49 3.13
C ARG A 21 -1.46 -9.97 2.89
N GLN A 22 -1.60 -10.34 1.63
CA GLN A 22 -1.81 -11.74 1.28
C GLN A 22 -0.58 -12.59 1.59
N GLU A 23 0.59 -12.05 1.36
CA GLU A 23 1.83 -12.75 1.70
C GLU A 23 1.90 -13.04 3.18
N MET A 24 1.38 -12.15 4.00
CA MET A 24 1.36 -12.34 5.44
C MET A 24 0.15 -13.15 5.89
N LYS A 25 -0.67 -13.59 4.96
CA LYS A 25 -1.84 -14.44 5.23
C LYS A 25 -2.84 -13.74 6.13
N LEU A 26 -2.99 -12.45 5.95
CA LEU A 26 -3.97 -11.66 6.68
C LEU A 26 -5.21 -11.48 5.82
N SER A 27 -6.39 -11.68 6.41
CA SER A 27 -7.63 -11.33 5.75
C SER A 27 -7.80 -9.82 5.76
N GLN A 28 -8.68 -9.31 4.91
CA GLN A 28 -9.01 -7.90 4.95
C GLN A 28 -9.58 -7.52 6.31
N GLU A 29 -10.38 -8.40 6.88
CA GLU A 29 -10.99 -8.14 8.18
C GLU A 29 -9.94 -8.03 9.28
N SER A 30 -9.00 -8.96 9.30
CA SER A 30 -7.96 -8.93 10.30
C SER A 30 -7.07 -7.69 10.13
N PHE A 31 -6.76 -7.37 8.88
CA PHE A 31 -5.94 -6.20 8.58
C PHE A 31 -6.66 -4.92 9.02
N ALA A 32 -7.96 -4.84 8.72
CA ALA A 32 -8.74 -3.68 9.09
C ALA A 32 -8.77 -3.51 10.61
N GLU A 33 -8.95 -4.61 11.32
CA GLU A 33 -8.99 -4.55 12.78
C GLU A 33 -7.67 -4.05 13.34
N LYS A 34 -6.56 -4.56 12.82
CA LYS A 34 -5.25 -4.14 13.28
C LYS A 34 -4.98 -2.67 12.96
N ALA A 35 -5.49 -2.19 11.85
CA ALA A 35 -5.26 -0.81 11.42
C ALA A 35 -6.28 0.16 12.03
N GLY A 36 -7.32 -0.36 12.67
CA GLY A 36 -8.32 0.49 13.29
C GLY A 36 -9.25 1.16 12.29
N ILE A 37 -9.49 0.50 11.16
CA ILE A 37 -10.39 1.04 10.13
C ILE A 37 -11.37 -0.06 9.72
N SER A 38 -12.35 0.30 8.92
CA SER A 38 -13.36 -0.66 8.49
C SER A 38 -12.83 -1.52 7.35
N VAL A 39 -13.41 -2.70 7.20
CA VAL A 39 -13.09 -3.56 6.08
C VAL A 39 -13.36 -2.86 4.77
N ASN A 40 -14.44 -2.10 4.71
CA ASN A 40 -14.77 -1.37 3.50
C ASN A 40 -13.67 -0.38 3.15
N THR A 41 -13.09 0.27 4.16
CA THR A 41 -11.99 1.19 3.92
C THR A 41 -10.77 0.46 3.38
N VAL A 42 -10.44 -0.70 3.95
CA VAL A 42 -9.34 -1.50 3.43
C VAL A 42 -9.57 -1.85 1.98
N SER A 43 -10.77 -2.30 1.67
CA SER A 43 -11.11 -2.69 0.30
C SER A 43 -10.91 -1.53 -0.67
N ARG A 44 -11.34 -0.35 -0.28
CA ARG A 44 -11.23 0.83 -1.14
C ARG A 44 -9.79 1.28 -1.29
N ILE A 45 -9.00 1.17 -0.24
CA ILE A 45 -7.59 1.51 -0.33
C ILE A 45 -6.87 0.53 -1.26
N GLU A 46 -7.13 -0.75 -1.08
CA GLU A 46 -6.48 -1.76 -1.92
C GLU A 46 -6.91 -1.64 -3.37
N GLY A 47 -8.11 -1.16 -3.61
CA GLY A 47 -8.60 -0.95 -4.96
C GLY A 47 -8.17 0.37 -5.57
N GLY A 48 -7.44 1.19 -4.83
CA GLY A 48 -6.99 2.47 -5.36
C GLY A 48 -8.09 3.50 -5.46
N GLN A 49 -9.18 3.31 -4.73
CA GLN A 49 -10.34 4.18 -4.85
C GLN A 49 -10.32 5.35 -3.88
N THR A 50 -9.43 5.32 -2.93
CA THR A 50 -9.35 6.39 -1.95
C THR A 50 -7.93 6.52 -1.46
N ALA A 51 -7.56 7.73 -1.11
CA ALA A 51 -6.28 7.97 -0.47
C ALA A 51 -6.42 7.65 1.02
N MET A 52 -5.31 7.56 1.68
CA MET A 52 -5.31 7.31 3.12
C MET A 52 -4.50 8.39 3.80
N SER A 53 -4.77 8.58 5.08
CA SER A 53 -3.99 9.52 5.87
C SER A 53 -2.60 8.97 6.11
N VAL A 54 -1.69 9.87 6.44
CA VAL A 54 -0.33 9.45 6.80
C VAL A 54 -0.38 8.52 8.00
N GLU A 55 -1.27 8.79 8.92
CA GLU A 55 -1.40 7.97 10.12
C GLU A 55 -1.79 6.54 9.80
N ILE A 56 -2.77 6.37 8.91
CA ILE A 56 -3.18 5.04 8.49
C ILE A 56 -2.07 4.34 7.72
N PHE A 57 -1.41 5.07 6.83
CA PHE A 57 -0.31 4.52 6.05
C PHE A 57 0.79 3.99 6.96
N ARG A 58 1.11 4.75 7.98
CA ARG A 58 2.14 4.36 8.93
C ARG A 58 1.75 3.08 9.66
N LYS A 59 0.50 2.98 10.08
CA LYS A 59 0.03 1.76 10.73
C LYS A 59 0.11 0.56 9.80
N MET A 60 -0.23 0.77 8.54
CA MET A 60 -0.16 -0.32 7.58
C MET A 60 1.27 -0.79 7.37
N ILE A 61 2.20 0.14 7.32
CA ILE A 61 3.61 -0.21 7.18
C ILE A 61 4.04 -1.11 8.34
N GLU A 62 3.62 -0.77 9.55
CA GLU A 62 3.99 -1.54 10.72
C GLU A 62 3.34 -2.92 10.70
N ILE A 63 2.06 -2.96 10.38
CA ILE A 63 1.34 -4.23 10.34
C ILE A 63 1.92 -5.16 9.28
N LEU A 64 2.27 -4.61 8.14
CA LEU A 64 2.77 -5.39 7.01
C LEU A 64 4.26 -5.64 7.10
N GLU A 65 4.92 -5.12 8.13
CA GLU A 65 6.35 -5.33 8.36
C GLU A 65 7.16 -4.97 7.12
N THR A 66 6.89 -3.78 6.61
CA THR A 66 7.53 -3.29 5.40
C THR A 66 7.92 -1.83 5.64
N ASP A 67 8.20 -1.10 4.58
CA ASP A 67 8.46 0.33 4.73
C ASP A 67 7.83 1.09 3.57
N ALA A 68 7.82 2.40 3.70
CA ALA A 68 7.14 3.26 2.75
C ALA A 68 7.74 3.16 1.36
N ASN A 69 9.05 3.05 1.28
CA ASN A 69 9.70 2.99 -0.04
C ASN A 69 9.30 1.74 -0.80
N ILE A 70 9.21 0.62 -0.10
CA ILE A 70 8.81 -0.62 -0.75
C ILE A 70 7.38 -0.53 -1.25
N LEU A 71 6.48 -0.03 -0.40
CA LEU A 71 5.09 0.09 -0.80
C LEU A 71 4.89 1.07 -1.94
N MET A 72 5.70 2.13 -1.97
CA MET A 72 5.63 3.08 -3.05
C MET A 72 6.34 2.62 -4.31
N GLY A 73 7.05 1.51 -4.23
CA GLY A 73 7.74 0.95 -5.38
C GLY A 73 9.06 1.59 -5.71
N LYS A 74 9.48 2.55 -4.92
CA LYS A 74 10.68 3.30 -5.26
C LYS A 74 11.96 2.53 -4.96
N GLU A 75 11.96 1.80 -3.87
CA GLU A 75 13.16 1.08 -3.48
C GLU A 75 13.49 -0.02 -4.47
N GLY A 76 12.47 -0.70 -4.98
CA GLY A 76 12.68 -1.70 -6.00
C GLY A 76 13.31 -1.11 -7.25
N ASP A 77 12.79 0.04 -7.67
CA ASP A 77 13.33 0.72 -8.84
C ASP A 77 14.77 1.15 -8.61
N ASP A 78 15.03 1.69 -7.43
CA ASP A 78 16.38 2.14 -7.11
C ASP A 78 17.35 0.99 -7.07
N ALA A 79 16.93 -0.14 -6.53
CA ALA A 79 17.79 -1.31 -6.46
C ALA A 79 18.17 -1.78 -7.85
N GLU A 80 17.22 -1.79 -8.76
CA GLU A 80 17.51 -2.17 -10.13
C GLU A 80 18.47 -1.23 -10.81
N LYS A 81 18.27 0.05 -10.57
CA LYS A 81 19.16 1.04 -11.15
C LYS A 81 20.58 0.89 -10.63
N ARG A 82 20.70 0.64 -9.34
CA ARG A 82 22.03 0.45 -8.78
C ARG A 82 22.73 -0.76 -9.39
N LYS A 83 21.99 -1.83 -9.62
CA LYS A 83 22.56 -3.00 -10.25
C LYS A 83 23.09 -2.71 -11.63
N GLN A 84 22.39 -1.85 -12.35
CA GLN A 84 22.82 -1.52 -13.71
C GLN A 84 24.14 -0.78 -13.72
N PHE A 85 24.40 -0.03 -12.68
CA PHE A 85 25.62 0.79 -12.65
C PHE A 85 26.79 0.11 -11.95
N GLU A 86 26.55 -1.03 -11.39
CA GLU A 86 27.61 -1.79 -10.76
C GLU A 86 28.14 -2.84 -11.70
#